data_52fffe4b04efcf311454cb0c36446a87
#
_entry.id   52fffe4b04efcf311454cb0c36446a87
#
_cell.length_a   1.000
_cell.length_b   1.000
_cell.length_c   1.000
_cell.angle_alpha   90.00
_cell.angle_beta   90.00
_cell.angle_gamma   90.00
#
_symmetry.space_group_name_H-M   'P 1'
#
loop_
_entity.id
_entity.type
_entity.pdbx_description
1 polymer ?
#
loop_
_entity_poly.entity_id
_entity_poly.type
_entity_poly.pdbx_seq_one_letter_code
_entity_poly.pdbx_strand_id
1 'polypeptide(L)'
;MTDRYVYPGTNILINKFNCRDETEFKKIEALSTAGNLAYLQLHPIDGAFDFDHLKEIHKFIFQDIFDWAGQIRDVDIGKGNLFCRAQFINDYEAAIFKDFYSSCYKQKSEKPSFVEVLSSHYADLNALHPFREGNGRAQREFTRELCLKCGYMLDLTRTTRKEMLTASIASFDKGDNSGLIEVFGKSVIPIEEYENYKSNLTSSLLILSSDDME
;
A
#
# COMPACT_ATOMS: atom_id res chain seq x y z
N MET A 1 -27.28 -10.50 -0.52
CA MET A 1 -26.88 -10.38 -1.94
C MET A 1 -25.69 -11.30 -2.16
N THR A 2 -25.70 -12.08 -3.25
CA THR A 2 -24.53 -12.87 -3.65
C THR A 2 -23.42 -11.94 -4.10
N ASP A 3 -22.20 -12.10 -3.57
CA ASP A 3 -21.04 -11.33 -3.96
C ASP A 3 -20.69 -11.63 -5.44
N ARG A 4 -20.89 -10.66 -6.32
CA ARG A 4 -20.68 -10.82 -7.77
C ARG A 4 -19.20 -11.00 -8.16
N TYR A 5 -18.29 -10.77 -7.22
CA TYR A 5 -16.85 -10.89 -7.46
C TYR A 5 -16.29 -12.30 -7.25
N VAL A 6 -17.11 -13.25 -6.76
CA VAL A 6 -16.66 -14.62 -6.50
C VAL A 6 -17.34 -15.61 -7.42
N TYR A 7 -16.67 -16.73 -7.71
CA TYR A 7 -17.30 -17.83 -8.43
C TYR A 7 -18.43 -18.42 -7.58
N PRO A 8 -19.60 -18.73 -8.20
CA PRO A 8 -20.74 -19.28 -7.48
C PRO A 8 -20.37 -20.51 -6.64
N GLY A 9 -20.78 -20.49 -5.37
CA GLY A 9 -20.51 -21.59 -4.42
C GLY A 9 -19.08 -21.66 -3.88
N THR A 10 -18.26 -20.62 -4.11
CA THR A 10 -16.88 -20.55 -3.61
C THR A 10 -16.61 -19.23 -2.92
N ASN A 11 -15.41 -19.09 -2.30
CA ASN A 11 -14.86 -17.83 -1.84
C ASN A 11 -13.75 -17.29 -2.77
N ILE A 12 -13.58 -17.89 -3.96
CA ILE A 12 -12.51 -17.54 -4.89
C ILE A 12 -13.00 -16.42 -5.78
N LEU A 13 -12.21 -15.34 -5.85
CA LEU A 13 -12.48 -14.19 -6.71
C LEU A 13 -12.42 -14.62 -8.20
N ILE A 14 -13.39 -14.16 -8.97
CA ILE A 14 -13.40 -14.30 -10.43
C ILE A 14 -12.15 -13.64 -10.98
N ASN A 15 -11.36 -14.39 -11.72
CA ASN A 15 -10.05 -13.99 -12.19
C ASN A 15 -9.84 -14.35 -13.67
N LYS A 16 -8.93 -13.65 -14.34
CA LYS A 16 -8.66 -13.80 -15.77
C LYS A 16 -8.08 -15.17 -16.18
N PHE A 17 -7.58 -15.92 -15.20
CA PHE A 17 -7.02 -17.27 -15.41
C PHE A 17 -8.09 -18.36 -15.35
N ASN A 18 -9.35 -18.02 -15.00
CA ASN A 18 -10.40 -18.98 -14.68
C ASN A 18 -10.00 -20.03 -13.62
N CYS A 19 -9.03 -19.68 -12.78
CA CYS A 19 -8.54 -20.54 -11.71
C CYS A 19 -9.56 -20.60 -10.59
N ARG A 20 -10.01 -21.83 -10.24
CA ARG A 20 -10.98 -22.12 -9.18
C ARG A 20 -10.40 -22.94 -8.04
N ASP A 21 -9.12 -23.21 -8.06
CA ASP A 21 -8.37 -23.76 -6.92
C ASP A 21 -7.78 -22.60 -6.10
N GLU A 22 -8.12 -22.53 -4.83
CA GLU A 22 -7.73 -21.44 -3.94
C GLU A 22 -6.20 -21.36 -3.75
N THR A 23 -5.56 -22.52 -3.63
CA THR A 23 -4.12 -22.60 -3.39
C THR A 23 -3.32 -22.18 -4.63
N GLU A 24 -3.77 -22.64 -5.80
CA GLU A 24 -3.17 -22.27 -7.08
C GLU A 24 -3.40 -20.79 -7.37
N PHE A 25 -4.63 -20.31 -7.18
CA PHE A 25 -4.94 -18.89 -7.38
C PHE A 25 -4.11 -17.95 -6.52
N LYS A 26 -3.92 -18.29 -5.22
CA LYS A 26 -3.05 -17.49 -4.33
C LYS A 26 -1.60 -17.40 -4.83
N LYS A 27 -1.08 -18.47 -5.44
CA LYS A 27 0.27 -18.46 -6.03
C LYS A 27 0.32 -17.56 -7.28
N ILE A 28 -0.65 -17.68 -8.17
CA ILE A 28 -0.77 -16.85 -9.38
C ILE A 28 -0.86 -15.37 -8.98
N GLU A 29 -1.76 -15.04 -8.07
CA GLU A 29 -1.96 -13.67 -7.56
C GLU A 29 -0.68 -13.11 -6.94
N ALA A 30 -0.01 -13.89 -6.10
CA ALA A 30 1.21 -13.46 -5.44
C ALA A 30 2.34 -13.16 -6.45
N LEU A 31 2.55 -14.03 -7.43
CA LEU A 31 3.58 -13.85 -8.46
C LEU A 31 3.30 -12.65 -9.36
N SER A 32 2.08 -12.55 -9.87
CA SER A 32 1.68 -11.45 -10.76
C SER A 32 1.80 -10.09 -10.04
N THR A 33 1.23 -9.98 -8.82
CA THR A 33 1.29 -8.71 -8.08
C THR A 33 2.70 -8.37 -7.62
N ALA A 34 3.55 -9.36 -7.31
CA ALA A 34 4.96 -9.10 -6.95
C ALA A 34 5.73 -8.53 -8.15
N GLY A 35 5.51 -9.05 -9.37
CA GLY A 35 6.11 -8.52 -10.59
C GLY A 35 5.70 -7.07 -10.86
N ASN A 36 4.40 -6.78 -10.77
CA ASN A 36 3.88 -5.43 -10.99
C ASN A 36 4.35 -4.44 -9.91
N LEU A 37 4.41 -4.85 -8.64
CA LEU A 37 4.97 -4.02 -7.57
C LEU A 37 6.48 -3.78 -7.76
N ALA A 38 7.24 -4.79 -8.18
CA ALA A 38 8.67 -4.62 -8.47
C ALA A 38 8.90 -3.63 -9.63
N TYR A 39 8.04 -3.64 -10.64
CA TYR A 39 8.08 -2.65 -11.71
C TYR A 39 7.82 -1.23 -11.19
N LEU A 40 6.80 -1.03 -10.33
CA LEU A 40 6.47 0.26 -9.74
C LEU A 40 7.60 0.82 -8.84
N GLN A 41 8.43 -0.05 -8.23
CA GLN A 41 9.62 0.42 -7.49
C GLN A 41 10.58 1.22 -8.37
N LEU A 42 10.67 0.88 -9.64
CA LEU A 42 11.56 1.53 -10.62
C LEU A 42 10.84 2.60 -11.45
N HIS A 43 9.54 2.46 -11.62
CA HIS A 43 8.69 3.28 -12.49
C HIS A 43 7.41 3.68 -11.75
N PRO A 44 7.50 4.60 -10.76
CA PRO A 44 6.33 5.10 -10.06
C PRO A 44 5.31 5.71 -11.04
N ILE A 45 4.03 5.60 -10.72
CA ILE A 45 2.98 6.24 -11.50
C ILE A 45 2.97 7.73 -11.20
N ASP A 46 3.09 8.57 -12.24
CA ASP A 46 2.95 10.01 -12.06
C ASP A 46 1.49 10.39 -11.84
N GLY A 47 1.20 11.08 -10.74
CA GLY A 47 -0.16 11.41 -10.35
C GLY A 47 -0.23 12.53 -9.30
N ALA A 48 -1.46 12.98 -9.02
CA ALA A 48 -1.72 14.10 -8.11
C ALA A 48 -1.84 13.69 -6.63
N PHE A 49 -1.68 12.42 -6.29
CA PHE A 49 -1.96 11.86 -4.97
C PHE A 49 -3.42 12.07 -4.53
N ASP A 50 -4.32 12.00 -5.48
CA ASP A 50 -5.76 11.97 -5.34
C ASP A 50 -6.32 10.54 -5.43
N PHE A 51 -7.65 10.43 -5.43
CA PHE A 51 -8.31 9.14 -5.51
C PHE A 51 -8.11 8.44 -6.87
N ASP A 52 -8.00 9.19 -7.96
CA ASP A 52 -7.74 8.63 -9.28
C ASP A 52 -6.34 8.00 -9.33
N HIS A 53 -5.34 8.64 -8.74
CA HIS A 53 -3.99 8.09 -8.63
C HIS A 53 -3.98 6.76 -7.84
N LEU A 54 -4.71 6.67 -6.72
CA LEU A 54 -4.85 5.41 -5.97
C LEU A 54 -5.51 4.31 -6.83
N LYS A 55 -6.52 4.65 -7.64
CA LYS A 55 -7.18 3.71 -8.57
C LYS A 55 -6.23 3.24 -9.67
N GLU A 56 -5.40 4.12 -10.21
CA GLU A 56 -4.40 3.78 -11.23
C GLU A 56 -3.34 2.82 -10.67
N ILE A 57 -2.83 3.07 -9.48
CA ILE A 57 -1.92 2.16 -8.78
C ILE A 57 -2.58 0.79 -8.57
N HIS A 58 -3.81 0.75 -8.06
CA HIS A 58 -4.53 -0.50 -7.89
C HIS A 58 -4.73 -1.23 -9.22
N LYS A 59 -5.12 -0.49 -10.27
CA LYS A 59 -5.28 -1.05 -11.62
C LYS A 59 -3.99 -1.67 -12.10
N PHE A 60 -2.86 -0.97 -11.99
CA PHE A 60 -1.57 -1.47 -12.44
C PHE A 60 -1.17 -2.76 -11.70
N ILE A 61 -1.34 -2.81 -10.38
CA ILE A 61 -0.98 -3.98 -9.57
C ILE A 61 -1.82 -5.21 -9.96
N PHE A 62 -3.11 -5.05 -10.30
CA PHE A 62 -4.07 -6.14 -10.43
C PHE A 62 -4.63 -6.36 -11.83
N GLN A 63 -4.25 -5.56 -12.83
CA GLN A 63 -4.82 -5.61 -14.18
C GLN A 63 -4.69 -6.98 -14.86
N ASP A 64 -3.66 -7.75 -14.54
CA ASP A 64 -3.43 -9.06 -15.14
C ASP A 64 -4.29 -10.16 -14.48
N ILE A 65 -4.92 -9.85 -13.35
CA ILE A 65 -5.66 -10.80 -12.52
C ILE A 65 -7.16 -10.55 -12.58
N PHE A 66 -7.57 -9.28 -12.46
CA PHE A 66 -8.98 -8.92 -12.30
C PHE A 66 -9.45 -7.94 -13.37
N ASP A 67 -10.63 -8.17 -13.94
CA ASP A 67 -11.27 -7.23 -14.86
C ASP A 67 -11.74 -5.94 -14.18
N TRP A 68 -11.97 -6.01 -12.87
CA TRP A 68 -12.37 -4.86 -12.04
C TRP A 68 -11.18 -4.13 -11.39
N ALA A 69 -9.94 -4.43 -11.79
CA ALA A 69 -8.76 -3.73 -11.28
C ALA A 69 -8.91 -2.20 -11.46
N GLY A 70 -8.68 -1.43 -10.40
CA GLY A 70 -8.87 0.01 -10.36
C GLY A 70 -10.33 0.47 -10.16
N GLN A 71 -11.31 -0.44 -10.14
CA GLN A 71 -12.72 -0.09 -9.93
C GLN A 71 -13.07 -0.13 -8.44
N ILE A 72 -13.91 0.82 -8.04
CA ILE A 72 -14.48 0.87 -6.70
C ILE A 72 -15.45 -0.30 -6.52
N ARG A 73 -15.40 -0.95 -5.36
CA ARG A 73 -16.35 -2.01 -5.03
C ARG A 73 -17.76 -1.47 -4.85
N ASP A 74 -18.72 -2.28 -5.18
CA ASP A 74 -20.16 -2.03 -4.96
C ASP A 74 -20.79 -2.99 -3.92
N VAL A 75 -19.94 -3.71 -3.17
CA VAL A 75 -20.33 -4.59 -2.07
C VAL A 75 -19.66 -4.16 -0.77
N ASP A 76 -20.36 -4.33 0.34
CA ASP A 76 -19.78 -4.09 1.66
C ASP A 76 -18.79 -5.21 2.00
N ILE A 77 -17.66 -4.84 2.57
CA ILE A 77 -16.61 -5.77 3.02
C ILE A 77 -16.16 -5.43 4.44
N GLY A 78 -15.64 -6.42 5.16
CA GLY A 78 -15.16 -6.25 6.53
C GLY A 78 -14.30 -7.41 7.00
N LYS A 79 -13.54 -7.17 8.07
CA LYS A 79 -12.78 -8.17 8.83
C LYS A 79 -13.07 -7.94 10.32
N GLY A 80 -14.21 -8.45 10.79
CA GLY A 80 -14.74 -8.12 12.12
C GLY A 80 -15.67 -6.91 12.03
N ASN A 81 -15.14 -5.70 11.89
CA ASN A 81 -15.90 -4.49 11.59
C ASN A 81 -16.02 -4.24 10.09
N LEU A 82 -17.08 -3.54 9.68
CA LEU A 82 -17.27 -3.13 8.28
C LEU A 82 -16.39 -1.92 7.97
N PHE A 83 -15.64 -1.96 6.88
CA PHE A 83 -15.02 -0.78 6.27
C PHE A 83 -16.10 0.22 5.79
N CYS A 84 -15.70 1.33 5.21
CA CYS A 84 -16.63 2.26 4.61
C CYS A 84 -17.66 1.50 3.75
N ARG A 85 -18.96 1.75 3.94
CA ARG A 85 -19.98 1.10 3.10
C ARG A 85 -19.81 1.52 1.65
N ALA A 86 -20.01 0.58 0.73
CA ALA A 86 -19.78 0.78 -0.69
C ALA A 86 -20.49 2.02 -1.25
N GLN A 87 -21.73 2.25 -0.84
CA GLN A 87 -22.53 3.38 -1.28
C GLN A 87 -21.99 4.76 -0.86
N PHE A 88 -21.11 4.83 0.15
CA PHE A 88 -20.58 6.09 0.67
C PHE A 88 -19.12 6.34 0.28
N ILE A 89 -18.47 5.43 -0.46
CA ILE A 89 -17.06 5.59 -0.85
C ILE A 89 -16.84 6.90 -1.60
N ASN A 90 -17.70 7.21 -2.56
CA ASN A 90 -17.62 8.45 -3.35
C ASN A 90 -17.87 9.72 -2.52
N ASP A 91 -18.65 9.63 -1.45
CA ASP A 91 -18.93 10.78 -0.58
C ASP A 91 -17.73 11.09 0.32
N TYR A 92 -17.06 10.05 0.82
CA TYR A 92 -15.91 10.21 1.75
C TYR A 92 -14.58 10.45 1.04
N GLU A 93 -14.38 9.93 -0.18
CA GLU A 93 -13.11 10.04 -0.87
C GLU A 93 -12.68 11.51 -1.06
N ALA A 94 -13.62 12.37 -1.46
CA ALA A 94 -13.36 13.79 -1.68
C ALA A 94 -12.81 14.49 -0.42
N ALA A 95 -13.32 14.13 0.77
CA ALA A 95 -12.83 14.67 2.03
C ALA A 95 -11.45 14.12 2.40
N ILE A 96 -11.21 12.81 2.18
CA ILE A 96 -9.95 12.13 2.49
C ILE A 96 -8.81 12.66 1.61
N PHE A 97 -9.05 12.85 0.32
CA PHE A 97 -7.99 13.26 -0.62
C PHE A 97 -7.79 14.77 -0.76
N LYS A 98 -8.68 15.59 -0.20
CA LYS A 98 -8.66 17.06 -0.32
C LYS A 98 -7.28 17.68 -0.04
N ASP A 99 -6.64 17.28 1.03
CA ASP A 99 -5.38 17.85 1.50
C ASP A 99 -4.26 16.79 1.63
N PHE A 100 -4.46 15.59 1.09
CA PHE A 100 -3.59 14.44 1.32
C PHE A 100 -2.12 14.76 1.00
N TYR A 101 -1.83 15.13 -0.24
CA TYR A 101 -0.48 15.48 -0.65
C TYR A 101 0.02 16.77 0.01
N SER A 102 -0.80 17.83 0.00
CA SER A 102 -0.36 19.16 0.43
C SER A 102 -0.03 19.22 1.91
N SER A 103 -0.75 18.48 2.77
CA SER A 103 -0.47 18.41 4.21
C SER A 103 0.83 17.64 4.49
N CYS A 104 1.08 16.50 3.84
CA CYS A 104 2.34 15.79 3.92
C CYS A 104 3.52 16.63 3.41
N TYR A 105 3.36 17.28 2.25
CA TYR A 105 4.39 18.09 1.66
C TYR A 105 4.80 19.28 2.53
N LYS A 106 3.86 19.90 3.25
CA LYS A 106 4.15 20.99 4.21
C LYS A 106 5.04 20.53 5.37
N GLN A 107 4.96 19.27 5.76
CA GLN A 107 5.71 18.71 6.89
C GLN A 107 7.00 17.99 6.45
N LYS A 108 7.36 18.00 5.17
CA LYS A 108 8.47 17.20 4.63
C LYS A 108 9.86 17.52 5.20
N SER A 109 10.06 18.68 5.81
CA SER A 109 11.34 19.06 6.44
C SER A 109 11.50 18.50 7.85
N GLU A 110 10.40 18.08 8.50
CA GLU A 110 10.38 17.61 9.88
C GLU A 110 9.81 16.19 9.93
N LYS A 111 10.69 15.18 9.95
CA LYS A 111 10.31 13.77 9.88
C LYS A 111 9.23 13.37 10.89
N PRO A 112 9.29 13.74 12.20
CA PRO A 112 8.24 13.39 13.16
C PRO A 112 6.86 13.90 12.72
N SER A 113 6.75 15.17 12.37
CA SER A 113 5.50 15.79 11.92
C SER A 113 5.00 15.19 10.59
N PHE A 114 5.92 14.89 9.67
CA PHE A 114 5.61 14.19 8.42
C PHE A 114 5.00 12.81 8.70
N VAL A 115 5.61 12.03 9.60
CA VAL A 115 5.15 10.69 9.97
C VAL A 115 3.77 10.73 10.64
N GLU A 116 3.50 11.69 11.51
CA GLU A 116 2.18 11.86 12.13
C GLU A 116 1.09 12.12 11.10
N VAL A 117 1.31 13.08 10.19
CA VAL A 117 0.35 13.41 9.13
C VAL A 117 0.16 12.24 8.17
N LEU A 118 1.26 11.58 7.75
CA LEU A 118 1.22 10.40 6.90
C LEU A 118 0.41 9.27 7.54
N SER A 119 0.60 9.03 8.85
CA SER A 119 -0.10 7.99 9.59
C SER A 119 -1.61 8.26 9.67
N SER A 120 -2.00 9.51 9.87
CA SER A 120 -3.42 9.90 9.87
C SER A 120 -4.05 9.66 8.50
N HIS A 121 -3.42 10.09 7.43
CA HIS A 121 -3.91 9.86 6.07
C HIS A 121 -3.96 8.37 5.70
N TYR A 122 -2.97 7.59 6.12
CA TYR A 122 -2.99 6.14 5.91
C TYR A 122 -4.15 5.48 6.67
N ALA A 123 -4.46 5.94 7.89
CA ALA A 123 -5.61 5.47 8.67
C ALA A 123 -6.94 5.73 7.92
N ASP A 124 -7.10 6.92 7.34
CA ASP A 124 -8.29 7.28 6.55
C ASP A 124 -8.40 6.41 5.28
N LEU A 125 -7.29 6.18 4.57
CA LEU A 125 -7.26 5.25 3.43
C LEU A 125 -7.64 3.83 3.84
N ASN A 126 -7.15 3.37 4.98
CA ASN A 126 -7.46 2.05 5.50
C ASN A 126 -8.96 1.93 5.88
N ALA A 127 -9.55 2.97 6.43
CA ALA A 127 -10.99 3.01 6.76
C ALA A 127 -11.87 3.07 5.49
N LEU A 128 -11.45 3.78 4.46
CA LEU A 128 -12.15 3.86 3.18
C LEU A 128 -12.18 2.49 2.48
N HIS A 129 -11.06 1.81 2.38
CA HIS A 129 -10.92 0.46 1.79
C HIS A 129 -11.70 0.27 0.49
N PRO A 130 -11.41 1.06 -0.57
CA PRO A 130 -12.34 1.24 -1.68
C PRO A 130 -12.44 0.06 -2.65
N PHE A 131 -11.50 -0.87 -2.65
CA PHE A 131 -11.46 -1.99 -3.60
C PHE A 131 -11.98 -3.29 -3.00
N ARG A 132 -12.43 -4.22 -3.84
CA ARG A 132 -12.92 -5.53 -3.38
C ARG A 132 -11.82 -6.37 -2.73
N GLU A 133 -10.60 -6.31 -3.23
CA GLU A 133 -9.39 -6.95 -2.72
C GLU A 133 -8.18 -6.08 -3.07
N GLY A 134 -7.02 -6.32 -2.43
CA GLY A 134 -5.77 -5.67 -2.79
C GLY A 134 -5.56 -4.28 -2.17
N ASN A 135 -6.49 -3.78 -1.37
CA ASN A 135 -6.41 -2.45 -0.75
C ASN A 135 -5.07 -2.18 -0.07
N GLY A 136 -4.61 -3.09 0.78
CA GLY A 136 -3.36 -2.91 1.51
C GLY A 136 -2.12 -2.80 0.61
N ARG A 137 -2.09 -3.49 -0.55
CA ARG A 137 -0.99 -3.38 -1.52
C ARG A 137 -1.01 -2.02 -2.21
N ALA A 138 -2.18 -1.61 -2.70
CA ALA A 138 -2.35 -0.30 -3.33
C ALA A 138 -2.08 0.86 -2.36
N GLN A 139 -2.58 0.80 -1.13
CA GLN A 139 -2.35 1.81 -0.10
C GLN A 139 -0.86 1.97 0.22
N ARG A 140 -0.13 0.86 0.42
CA ARG A 140 1.31 0.90 0.71
C ARG A 140 2.11 1.43 -0.46
N GLU A 141 1.76 1.07 -1.69
CA GLU A 141 2.43 1.59 -2.89
C GLU A 141 2.16 3.09 -3.07
N PHE A 142 0.92 3.52 -2.96
CA PHE A 142 0.54 4.94 -2.98
C PHE A 142 1.30 5.75 -1.91
N THR A 143 1.39 5.20 -0.68
CA THR A 143 2.14 5.83 0.41
C THR A 143 3.64 5.90 0.12
N ARG A 144 4.21 4.85 -0.51
CA ARG A 144 5.61 4.84 -0.93
C ARG A 144 5.91 5.92 -1.96
N GLU A 145 5.07 6.04 -2.98
CA GLU A 145 5.24 7.07 -4.02
C GLU A 145 5.10 8.48 -3.44
N LEU A 146 4.16 8.69 -2.50
CA LEU A 146 4.02 9.94 -1.78
C LEU A 146 5.27 10.27 -0.95
N CYS A 147 5.83 9.29 -0.23
CA CYS A 147 7.08 9.46 0.51
C CYS A 147 8.21 9.90 -0.42
N LEU A 148 8.38 9.24 -1.57
CA LEU A 148 9.38 9.62 -2.57
C LEU A 148 9.22 11.07 -3.03
N LYS A 149 7.99 11.49 -3.32
CA LYS A 149 7.68 12.87 -3.73
C LYS A 149 8.00 13.90 -2.63
N CYS A 150 7.96 13.47 -1.37
CA CYS A 150 8.30 14.30 -0.21
C CYS A 150 9.78 14.22 0.21
N GLY A 151 10.62 13.48 -0.50
CA GLY A 151 12.05 13.34 -0.20
C GLY A 151 12.38 12.22 0.79
N TYR A 152 11.47 11.23 0.94
CA TYR A 152 11.66 10.07 1.81
C TYR A 152 11.56 8.76 1.03
N MET A 153 12.29 7.76 1.49
CA MET A 153 12.09 6.35 1.13
C MET A 153 11.17 5.71 2.16
N LEU A 154 10.22 4.90 1.72
CA LEU A 154 9.42 4.02 2.59
C LEU A 154 9.97 2.59 2.52
N ASP A 155 10.73 2.20 3.54
CA ASP A 155 11.32 0.87 3.67
C ASP A 155 10.53 0.03 4.69
N LEU A 156 9.52 -0.66 4.23
CA LEU A 156 8.68 -1.52 5.07
C LEU A 156 9.37 -2.83 5.50
N THR A 157 10.60 -3.11 5.05
CA THR A 157 11.37 -4.25 5.55
C THR A 157 11.85 -4.04 7.00
N ARG A 158 11.85 -2.79 7.47
CA ARG A 158 12.17 -2.42 8.86
C ARG A 158 11.07 -2.73 9.87
N THR A 159 9.92 -3.19 9.38
CA THR A 159 8.77 -3.60 10.20
C THR A 159 8.23 -4.93 9.73
N THR A 160 7.51 -5.62 10.59
CA THR A 160 6.89 -6.89 10.25
C THR A 160 5.47 -6.68 9.72
N ARG A 161 5.00 -7.64 8.91
CA ARG A 161 3.59 -7.69 8.50
C ARG A 161 2.63 -7.68 9.71
N LYS A 162 3.05 -8.30 10.83
CA LYS A 162 2.24 -8.36 12.06
C LYS A 162 2.12 -6.98 12.71
N GLU A 163 3.21 -6.22 12.81
CA GLU A 163 3.18 -4.85 13.36
C GLU A 163 2.26 -3.96 12.54
N MET A 164 2.42 -3.93 11.20
CA MET A 164 1.54 -3.16 10.32
C MET A 164 0.07 -3.56 10.46
N LEU A 165 -0.24 -4.86 10.51
CA LEU A 165 -1.62 -5.34 10.64
C LEU A 165 -2.20 -4.95 11.99
N THR A 166 -1.45 -5.13 13.09
CA THR A 166 -1.90 -4.77 14.45
C THR A 166 -2.16 -3.27 14.56
N ALA A 167 -1.25 -2.44 14.03
CA ALA A 167 -1.39 -0.98 13.99
C ALA A 167 -2.64 -0.55 13.18
N SER A 168 -2.84 -1.16 12.01
CA SER A 168 -4.01 -0.86 11.16
C SER A 168 -5.34 -1.25 11.83
N ILE A 169 -5.37 -2.36 12.57
CA ILE A 169 -6.56 -2.79 13.32
C ILE A 169 -6.82 -1.82 14.49
N ALA A 170 -5.80 -1.46 15.29
CA ALA A 170 -5.96 -0.52 16.39
C ALA A 170 -6.45 0.86 15.94
N SER A 171 -5.88 1.35 14.83
CA SER A 171 -6.32 2.59 14.19
C SER A 171 -7.78 2.50 13.75
N PHE A 172 -8.17 1.43 13.05
CA PHE A 172 -9.52 1.27 12.52
C PHE A 172 -10.57 1.07 13.62
N ASP A 173 -10.31 0.22 14.62
CA ASP A 173 -11.28 -0.15 15.63
C ASP A 173 -11.41 0.88 16.76
N LYS A 174 -10.33 1.62 17.04
CA LYS A 174 -10.24 2.49 18.24
C LYS A 174 -9.86 3.94 17.92
N GLY A 175 -9.52 4.26 16.67
CA GLY A 175 -8.96 5.57 16.29
C GLY A 175 -7.54 5.79 16.86
N ASP A 176 -6.85 4.73 17.30
CA ASP A 176 -5.50 4.81 17.87
C ASP A 176 -4.44 4.66 16.77
N ASN A 177 -3.88 5.77 16.34
CA ASN A 177 -2.85 5.83 15.29
C ASN A 177 -1.42 5.66 15.83
N SER A 178 -1.22 5.48 17.14
CA SER A 178 0.12 5.38 17.75
C SER A 178 0.97 4.26 17.13
N GLY A 179 0.36 3.10 16.86
CA GLY A 179 1.01 1.98 16.21
C GLY A 179 1.40 2.28 14.75
N LEU A 180 0.59 3.04 14.00
CA LEU A 180 0.94 3.47 12.64
C LEU A 180 2.09 4.48 12.66
N ILE A 181 2.09 5.42 13.61
CA ILE A 181 3.19 6.37 13.81
C ILE A 181 4.50 5.62 14.12
N GLU A 182 4.45 4.59 14.96
CA GLU A 182 5.63 3.76 15.26
C GLU A 182 6.13 3.02 14.01
N VAL A 183 5.23 2.37 13.26
CA VAL A 183 5.57 1.64 12.03
C VAL A 183 6.19 2.58 10.98
N PHE A 184 5.56 3.71 10.70
CA PHE A 184 6.07 4.67 9.72
C PHE A 184 7.32 5.40 10.25
N GLY A 185 7.42 5.65 11.53
CA GLY A 185 8.62 6.22 12.16
C GLY A 185 9.89 5.39 11.94
N LYS A 186 9.75 4.05 11.97
CA LYS A 186 10.82 3.10 11.64
C LYS A 186 11.10 3.02 10.13
N SER A 187 10.06 3.10 9.31
CA SER A 187 10.10 2.77 7.87
C SER A 187 10.37 3.96 6.96
N VAL A 188 10.02 5.17 7.38
CA VAL A 188 10.26 6.41 6.62
C VAL A 188 11.70 6.88 6.86
N ILE A 189 12.48 6.99 5.78
CA ILE A 189 13.92 7.31 5.82
C ILE A 189 14.18 8.45 4.86
N PRO A 190 14.92 9.52 5.23
CA PRO A 190 15.38 10.52 4.27
C PRO A 190 16.11 9.87 3.10
N ILE A 191 15.85 10.30 1.86
CA ILE A 191 16.46 9.69 0.66
C ILE A 191 17.98 9.74 0.74
N GLU A 192 18.57 10.83 1.21
CA GLU A 192 20.02 10.98 1.37
C GLU A 192 20.61 9.93 2.32
N GLU A 193 19.93 9.63 3.43
CA GLU A 193 20.34 8.59 4.37
C GLU A 193 20.26 7.19 3.73
N TYR A 194 19.21 6.94 2.95
CA TYR A 194 19.00 5.66 2.28
C TYR A 194 20.05 5.40 1.19
N GLU A 195 20.40 6.40 0.39
CA GLU A 195 21.43 6.30 -0.65
C GLU A 195 22.82 6.07 -0.04
N ASN A 196 23.15 6.74 1.07
CA ASN A 196 24.38 6.52 1.81
C ASN A 196 24.48 5.09 2.36
N TYR A 197 23.36 4.56 2.89
CA TYR A 197 23.32 3.17 3.37
C TYR A 197 23.55 2.17 2.24
N LYS A 198 22.91 2.34 1.08
CA LYS A 198 23.11 1.49 -0.11
C LYS A 198 24.57 1.53 -0.59
N SER A 199 25.15 2.71 -0.70
CA SER A 199 26.52 2.90 -1.15
C SER A 199 27.52 2.18 -0.23
N ASN A 200 27.31 2.25 1.08
CA ASN A 200 28.13 1.58 2.07
C ASN A 200 28.00 0.04 2.00
N LEU A 201 26.78 -0.47 1.80
CA LEU A 201 26.53 -1.91 1.61
C LEU A 201 27.23 -2.45 0.36
N THR A 202 27.13 -1.74 -0.76
CA THR A 202 27.77 -2.13 -2.01
C THR A 202 29.29 -2.13 -1.88
N SER A 203 29.85 -1.12 -1.23
CA SER A 203 31.30 -1.04 -0.96
C SER A 203 31.77 -2.18 -0.05
N SER A 204 31.04 -2.52 1.00
CA SER A 204 31.36 -3.63 1.91
C SER A 204 31.30 -5.00 1.21
N LEU A 205 30.33 -5.21 0.32
CA LEU A 205 30.20 -6.45 -0.47
C LEU A 205 31.36 -6.59 -1.48
N LEU A 206 31.80 -5.49 -2.09
CA LEU A 206 32.95 -5.50 -3.00
C LEU A 206 34.26 -5.83 -2.27
N ILE A 207 34.45 -5.34 -1.06
CA ILE A 207 35.61 -5.66 -0.23
C ILE A 207 35.63 -7.15 0.12
N LEU A 208 34.51 -7.71 0.60
CA LEU A 208 34.42 -9.13 0.95
C LEU A 208 34.65 -10.04 -0.27
N SER A 209 34.25 -9.63 -1.47
CA SER A 209 34.51 -10.41 -2.69
C SER A 209 35.94 -10.32 -3.19
N SER A 210 36.73 -9.33 -2.77
CA SER A 210 38.17 -9.22 -3.10
C SER A 210 39.06 -10.04 -2.17
N ASP A 211 38.65 -10.25 -0.91
CA ASP A 211 39.41 -11.02 0.06
C ASP A 211 39.31 -12.53 -0.16
N ASP A 212 38.32 -13.01 -0.92
CA ASP A 212 38.19 -14.44 -1.29
C ASP A 212 38.98 -14.82 -2.56
N MET A 213 39.79 -13.91 -3.14
CA MET A 213 40.59 -14.15 -4.35
C MET A 213 42.12 -14.12 -4.09
N GLU A 214 42.59 -14.13 -2.86
CA GLU A 214 43.99 -14.39 -2.45
C GLU A 214 44.10 -15.76 -1.77
#